data_346d08d1fa1ed611e22bcc09601d344a
#
_entry.id   346d08d1fa1ed611e22bcc09601d344a
#
_cell.length_a   1.000
_cell.length_b   1.000
_cell.length_c   1.000
_cell.angle_alpha   90.00
_cell.angle_beta   90.00
_cell.angle_gamma   90.00
#
_symmetry.space_group_name_H-M   'P 1'
#
loop_
_entity.id
_entity.type
_entity.pdbx_description
1 polymer ?
#
loop_
_entity_poly.entity_id
_entity_poly.type
_entity_poly.pdbx_seq_one_letter_code
_entity_poly.pdbx_strand_id
1 'polypeptide(L)'
;YEDYIQTDASINSGNSGGPLFDMRGDVIGINTAILGRSGNVGIGFSIPSNSAKIVINQLIEFGETKRGWLGVRIQDVTKEIADVEKLDEPRGALVASVANNSPSEKAGIKAGDIILEFNNEIIKEMKELPIIVARTEVGKKVKVKIWRSKKEIIKNVTLGRLETSEEFKVTEKKQSPKDSGIQSLKISVRAITKEDIKTRNLPNQTSGLVITKIENDSPLINSIEVNSIILE
;
A
#
# COMPACT_ATOMS: atom_id res chain seq x y z
N TYR A 1 -0.71 0.63 -6.17
CA TYR A 1 -0.46 2.09 -6.16
C TYR A 1 0.90 2.40 -6.79
N GLU A 2 1.17 1.92 -8.02
CA GLU A 2 2.50 1.96 -8.61
C GLU A 2 2.51 2.92 -9.80
N ASP A 3 2.51 4.21 -9.52
CA ASP A 3 2.71 5.27 -10.50
C ASP A 3 4.07 5.94 -10.21
N TYR A 4 5.15 5.13 -10.27
CA TYR A 4 6.49 5.63 -10.00
C TYR A 4 7.12 6.25 -11.23
N ILE A 5 7.90 7.31 -11.02
CA ILE A 5 8.86 7.81 -12.01
C ILE A 5 10.06 6.87 -11.96
N GLN A 6 10.35 6.17 -13.05
CA GLN A 6 11.60 5.44 -13.23
C GLN A 6 12.69 6.40 -13.68
N THR A 7 13.88 6.26 -13.08
CA THR A 7 15.06 7.09 -13.42
C THR A 7 16.33 6.25 -13.42
N ASP A 8 17.28 6.62 -14.25
CA ASP A 8 18.65 6.11 -14.26
C ASP A 8 19.61 6.92 -13.38
N ALA A 9 19.13 8.01 -12.78
CA ALA A 9 19.85 8.74 -11.75
C ALA A 9 20.24 7.80 -10.61
N SER A 10 21.43 7.95 -10.07
CA SER A 10 21.99 7.07 -9.05
C SER A 10 21.24 7.18 -7.73
N ILE A 11 20.23 6.34 -7.53
CA ILE A 11 19.53 6.20 -6.25
C ILE A 11 20.25 5.13 -5.43
N ASN A 12 20.76 5.48 -4.26
CA ASN A 12 21.47 4.59 -3.34
C ASN A 12 21.04 4.83 -1.89
N SER A 13 21.55 4.01 -0.96
CA SER A 13 21.38 4.24 0.47
C SER A 13 21.84 5.64 0.85
N GLY A 14 20.99 6.41 1.53
CA GLY A 14 21.24 7.77 1.98
C GLY A 14 20.50 8.85 1.17
N ASN A 15 20.09 8.61 -0.07
CA ASN A 15 19.26 9.55 -0.80
C ASN A 15 17.77 9.17 -0.92
N SER A 16 17.34 8.08 -0.28
CA SER A 16 15.92 7.74 -0.12
C SER A 16 15.22 8.81 0.72
N GLY A 17 14.03 9.23 0.29
CA GLY A 17 13.29 10.34 0.90
C GLY A 17 13.73 11.72 0.42
N GLY A 18 14.86 11.82 -0.27
CA GLY A 18 15.32 13.05 -0.92
C GLY A 18 14.57 13.34 -2.22
N PRO A 19 14.67 14.58 -2.72
CA PRO A 19 13.99 15.01 -3.94
C PRO A 19 14.66 14.47 -5.20
N LEU A 20 13.84 14.17 -6.22
CA LEU A 20 14.26 14.04 -7.62
C LEU A 20 13.95 15.35 -8.33
N PHE A 21 14.97 15.98 -8.91
CA PHE A 21 14.83 17.23 -9.65
C PHE A 21 14.80 17.00 -11.16
N ASP A 22 14.09 17.86 -11.85
CA ASP A 22 14.24 18.00 -13.31
C ASP A 22 15.39 18.97 -13.66
N MET A 23 15.65 19.15 -14.96
CA MET A 23 16.71 20.04 -15.46
C MET A 23 16.46 21.54 -15.19
N ARG A 24 15.26 21.91 -14.74
CA ARG A 24 14.90 23.28 -14.36
C ARG A 24 15.06 23.53 -12.87
N GLY A 25 15.35 22.48 -12.10
CA GLY A 25 15.44 22.52 -10.64
C GLY A 25 14.10 22.31 -9.93
N ASP A 26 13.05 21.90 -10.65
CA ASP A 26 11.77 21.58 -10.04
C ASP A 26 11.79 20.19 -9.41
N VAL A 27 11.17 20.03 -8.24
CA VAL A 27 11.01 18.71 -7.58
C VAL A 27 9.89 17.94 -8.26
N ILE A 28 10.27 16.93 -9.05
CA ILE A 28 9.31 16.07 -9.79
C ILE A 28 8.98 14.79 -9.06
N GLY A 29 9.77 14.38 -8.05
CA GLY A 29 9.54 13.16 -7.29
C GLY A 29 10.28 13.09 -5.98
N ILE A 30 9.98 12.05 -5.19
CA ILE A 30 10.67 11.69 -3.95
C ILE A 30 11.27 10.31 -4.13
N ASN A 31 12.59 10.19 -3.95
CA ASN A 31 13.33 8.95 -4.13
C ASN A 31 12.88 7.91 -3.11
N THR A 32 12.57 6.69 -3.56
CA THR A 32 12.00 5.67 -2.65
C THR A 32 12.60 4.27 -2.80
N ALA A 33 12.84 3.80 -4.00
CA ALA A 33 13.24 2.41 -4.22
C ALA A 33 14.25 2.27 -5.35
N ILE A 34 15.00 1.16 -5.30
CA ILE A 34 15.91 0.72 -6.36
C ILE A 34 15.62 -0.73 -6.72
N LEU A 35 15.91 -1.11 -7.96
CA LEU A 35 15.93 -2.50 -8.36
C LEU A 35 17.35 -3.06 -8.12
N GLY A 36 17.46 -4.07 -7.24
CA GLY A 36 18.73 -4.75 -6.94
C GLY A 36 19.03 -4.89 -5.44
N ARG A 37 19.71 -5.97 -5.08
CA ARG A 37 20.09 -6.27 -3.68
C ARG A 37 21.41 -5.64 -3.24
N SER A 38 22.26 -5.23 -4.18
CA SER A 38 23.63 -4.77 -3.92
C SER A 38 23.93 -3.33 -4.38
N GLY A 39 22.91 -2.50 -4.52
CA GLY A 39 23.04 -1.10 -4.95
C GLY A 39 22.31 -0.81 -6.25
N ASN A 40 22.46 0.42 -6.74
CA ASN A 40 21.82 0.89 -7.95
C ASN A 40 22.43 0.19 -9.20
N VAL A 41 21.57 -0.50 -9.95
CA VAL A 41 21.90 -1.09 -11.25
C VAL A 41 21.44 -0.18 -12.43
N GLY A 42 21.29 1.12 -12.21
CA GLY A 42 20.79 2.07 -13.20
C GLY A 42 19.26 2.12 -13.29
N ILE A 43 18.54 1.57 -12.30
CA ILE A 43 17.09 1.62 -12.24
C ILE A 43 16.67 2.05 -10.84
N GLY A 44 16.24 3.31 -10.71
CA GLY A 44 15.67 3.89 -9.51
C GLY A 44 14.21 4.27 -9.71
N PHE A 45 13.48 4.42 -8.61
CA PHE A 45 12.07 4.79 -8.59
C PHE A 45 11.82 5.93 -7.61
N SER A 46 11.03 6.89 -8.06
CA SER A 46 10.61 8.02 -7.23
C SER A 46 9.09 8.16 -7.25
N ILE A 47 8.51 8.48 -6.09
CA ILE A 47 7.08 8.81 -6.00
C ILE A 47 6.87 10.16 -6.68
N PRO A 48 5.94 10.31 -7.65
CA PRO A 48 5.66 11.59 -8.30
C PRO A 48 5.31 12.67 -7.28
N SER A 49 5.81 13.88 -7.46
CA SER A 49 5.57 15.00 -6.54
C SER A 49 4.09 15.33 -6.38
N ASN A 50 3.26 15.16 -7.42
CA ASN A 50 1.82 15.35 -7.35
C ASN A 50 1.15 14.35 -6.38
N SER A 51 1.57 13.10 -6.39
CA SER A 51 1.08 12.06 -5.47
C SER A 51 1.60 12.29 -4.05
N ALA A 52 2.88 12.63 -3.91
CA ALA A 52 3.51 12.92 -2.63
C ALA A 52 2.87 14.13 -1.92
N LYS A 53 2.53 15.19 -2.65
CA LYS A 53 1.94 16.43 -2.10
C LYS A 53 0.65 16.16 -1.32
N ILE A 54 -0.21 15.25 -1.81
CA ILE A 54 -1.46 14.89 -1.13
C ILE A 54 -1.15 14.25 0.23
N VAL A 55 -0.21 13.32 0.27
CA VAL A 55 0.20 12.61 1.49
C VAL A 55 0.90 13.56 2.46
N ILE A 56 1.82 14.40 1.97
CA ILE A 56 2.56 15.36 2.78
C ILE A 56 1.59 16.35 3.45
N ASN A 57 0.62 16.88 2.73
CA ASN A 57 -0.37 17.80 3.29
C ASN A 57 -1.18 17.12 4.41
N GLN A 58 -1.57 15.85 4.23
CA GLN A 58 -2.26 15.10 5.28
C GLN A 58 -1.38 14.86 6.51
N LEU A 59 -0.09 14.57 6.31
CA LEU A 59 0.85 14.39 7.41
C LEU A 59 1.10 15.69 8.20
N ILE A 60 1.18 16.84 7.51
CA ILE A 60 1.31 18.15 8.13
C ILE A 60 0.06 18.50 8.94
N GLU A 61 -1.13 18.28 8.36
CA GLU A 61 -2.41 18.69 8.97
C GLU A 61 -2.87 17.73 10.08
N PHE A 62 -2.70 16.42 9.90
CA PHE A 62 -3.28 15.39 10.76
C PHE A 62 -2.24 14.51 11.46
N GLY A 63 -0.96 14.58 11.10
CA GLY A 63 0.06 13.66 11.60
C GLY A 63 -0.05 12.23 11.06
N GLU A 64 -1.04 11.95 10.20
CA GLU A 64 -1.34 10.63 9.66
C GLU A 64 -1.95 10.71 8.26
N THR A 65 -1.91 9.61 7.51
CA THR A 65 -2.58 9.52 6.21
C THR A 65 -4.06 9.12 6.38
N LYS A 66 -4.92 9.68 5.54
CA LYS A 66 -6.36 9.40 5.50
C LYS A 66 -6.76 9.07 4.07
N ARG A 67 -6.58 7.81 3.67
CA ARG A 67 -6.91 7.36 2.32
C ARG A 67 -8.35 6.86 2.25
N GLY A 68 -9.05 7.28 1.19
CA GLY A 68 -10.38 6.77 0.88
C GLY A 68 -10.37 5.25 0.68
N TRP A 69 -11.43 4.59 1.10
CA TRP A 69 -11.60 3.14 0.96
C TRP A 69 -13.00 2.81 0.46
N LEU A 70 -13.06 1.96 -0.56
CA LEU A 70 -14.29 1.50 -1.18
C LEU A 70 -14.71 0.11 -0.68
N GLY A 71 -13.73 -0.76 -0.42
CA GLY A 71 -13.94 -2.12 0.08
C GLY A 71 -14.33 -3.11 -0.99
N VAL A 72 -13.67 -3.07 -2.14
CA VAL A 72 -13.80 -4.03 -3.24
C VAL A 72 -12.45 -4.61 -3.62
N ARG A 73 -12.44 -5.87 -4.03
CA ARG A 73 -11.35 -6.45 -4.81
C ARG A 73 -11.74 -6.43 -6.26
N ILE A 74 -10.82 -6.00 -7.09
CA ILE A 74 -11.04 -5.75 -8.50
C ILE A 74 -10.07 -6.52 -9.37
N GLN A 75 -10.44 -6.70 -10.62
CA GLN A 75 -9.61 -7.28 -11.67
C GLN A 75 -9.88 -6.57 -12.99
N ASP A 76 -9.01 -6.80 -13.97
CA ASP A 76 -9.13 -6.22 -15.29
C ASP A 76 -10.38 -6.74 -16.03
N VAL A 77 -10.96 -5.87 -16.84
CA VAL A 77 -12.01 -6.22 -17.80
C VAL A 77 -11.32 -6.67 -19.08
N THR A 78 -11.25 -7.98 -19.31
CA THR A 78 -10.70 -8.52 -20.56
C THR A 78 -11.68 -8.35 -21.71
N LYS A 79 -11.20 -8.58 -22.94
CA LYS A 79 -12.06 -8.51 -24.13
C LYS A 79 -13.21 -9.50 -24.05
N GLU A 80 -12.96 -10.72 -23.57
CA GLU A 80 -13.97 -11.77 -23.41
C GLU A 80 -15.05 -11.35 -22.42
N ILE A 81 -14.66 -10.69 -21.31
CA ILE A 81 -15.61 -10.15 -20.32
C ILE A 81 -16.45 -9.04 -20.95
N ALA A 82 -15.82 -8.12 -21.68
CA ALA A 82 -16.53 -7.04 -22.37
C ALA A 82 -17.54 -7.57 -23.37
N ASP A 83 -17.17 -8.58 -24.16
CA ASP A 83 -18.04 -9.22 -25.17
C ASP A 83 -19.27 -9.90 -24.50
N VAL A 84 -19.05 -10.64 -23.40
CA VAL A 84 -20.12 -11.31 -22.62
C VAL A 84 -21.07 -10.29 -22.01
N GLU A 85 -20.51 -9.24 -21.41
CA GLU A 85 -21.28 -8.16 -20.78
C GLU A 85 -21.86 -7.15 -21.78
N LYS A 86 -21.52 -7.26 -23.06
CA LYS A 86 -21.92 -6.33 -24.14
C LYS A 86 -21.49 -4.87 -23.86
N LEU A 87 -20.27 -4.71 -23.35
CA LEU A 87 -19.59 -3.42 -23.31
C LEU A 87 -19.00 -3.11 -24.69
N ASP A 88 -18.98 -1.84 -25.06
CA ASP A 88 -18.44 -1.39 -26.34
C ASP A 88 -16.93 -1.65 -26.47
N GLU A 89 -16.22 -1.62 -25.34
CA GLU A 89 -14.78 -1.83 -25.24
C GLU A 89 -14.38 -2.37 -23.86
N PRO A 90 -13.24 -3.06 -23.73
CA PRO A 90 -12.69 -3.47 -22.44
C PRO A 90 -12.29 -2.23 -21.64
N ARG A 91 -13.08 -1.86 -20.62
CA ARG A 91 -12.82 -0.72 -19.74
C ARG A 91 -13.45 -0.91 -18.37
N GLY A 92 -12.96 -0.15 -17.40
CA GLY A 92 -13.45 -0.19 -16.03
C GLY A 92 -12.71 -1.19 -15.15
N ALA A 93 -13.27 -1.42 -13.97
CA ALA A 93 -12.77 -2.36 -12.98
C ALA A 93 -13.85 -3.38 -12.62
N LEU A 94 -13.62 -4.66 -12.90
CA LEU A 94 -14.54 -5.73 -12.55
C LEU A 94 -14.41 -6.05 -11.06
N VAL A 95 -15.51 -5.99 -10.33
CA VAL A 95 -15.57 -6.33 -8.90
C VAL A 95 -15.54 -7.84 -8.73
N ALA A 96 -14.43 -8.38 -8.26
CA ALA A 96 -14.26 -9.80 -7.96
C ALA A 96 -14.92 -10.17 -6.62
N SER A 97 -14.84 -9.28 -5.61
CA SER A 97 -15.50 -9.46 -4.32
C SER A 97 -15.70 -8.12 -3.61
N VAL A 98 -16.63 -8.11 -2.66
CA VAL A 98 -16.94 -6.95 -1.80
C VAL A 98 -16.65 -7.35 -0.36
N ALA A 99 -15.93 -6.49 0.37
CA ALA A 99 -15.61 -6.72 1.76
C ALA A 99 -16.85 -6.49 2.64
N ASN A 100 -17.01 -7.32 3.68
CA ASN A 100 -18.10 -7.21 4.64
C ASN A 100 -18.04 -5.85 5.37
N ASN A 101 -19.20 -5.28 5.67
CA ASN A 101 -19.34 -3.98 6.34
C ASN A 101 -18.70 -2.80 5.60
N SER A 102 -18.29 -2.99 4.35
CA SER A 102 -17.63 -1.98 3.51
C SER A 102 -18.60 -0.91 2.99
N PRO A 103 -18.07 0.25 2.56
CA PRO A 103 -18.84 1.26 1.81
C PRO A 103 -19.56 0.70 0.59
N SER A 104 -18.91 -0.17 -0.16
CA SER A 104 -19.47 -0.82 -1.36
C SER A 104 -20.63 -1.74 -1.03
N GLU A 105 -20.51 -2.56 0.01
CA GLU A 105 -21.60 -3.44 0.45
C GLU A 105 -22.83 -2.62 0.86
N LYS A 106 -22.63 -1.57 1.68
CA LYS A 106 -23.70 -0.66 2.11
C LYS A 106 -24.40 0.05 0.96
N ALA A 107 -23.66 0.34 -0.11
CA ALA A 107 -24.21 0.95 -1.34
C ALA A 107 -24.86 -0.07 -2.28
N GLY A 108 -24.74 -1.37 -1.99
CA GLY A 108 -25.28 -2.45 -2.79
C GLY A 108 -24.49 -2.70 -4.08
N ILE A 109 -23.18 -2.44 -4.09
CA ILE A 109 -22.24 -2.94 -5.10
C ILE A 109 -22.02 -4.43 -4.84
N LYS A 110 -21.89 -5.23 -5.88
CA LYS A 110 -21.81 -6.69 -5.80
C LYS A 110 -20.66 -7.23 -6.66
N ALA A 111 -20.20 -8.43 -6.35
CA ALA A 111 -19.32 -9.16 -7.26
C ALA A 111 -20.00 -9.33 -8.63
N GLY A 112 -19.24 -9.19 -9.69
CA GLY A 112 -19.72 -9.18 -11.07
C GLY A 112 -20.10 -7.79 -11.61
N ASP A 113 -20.16 -6.73 -10.78
CA ASP A 113 -20.30 -5.36 -11.27
C ASP A 113 -19.01 -4.91 -11.95
N ILE A 114 -19.12 -4.09 -12.98
CA ILE A 114 -17.95 -3.40 -13.56
C ILE A 114 -18.09 -1.91 -13.23
N ILE A 115 -17.12 -1.36 -12.50
CA ILE A 115 -17.09 0.06 -12.16
C ILE A 115 -16.56 0.83 -13.38
N LEU A 116 -17.40 1.63 -13.99
CA LEU A 116 -17.08 2.41 -15.20
C LEU A 116 -16.68 3.86 -14.88
N GLU A 117 -17.22 4.42 -13.79
CA GLU A 117 -16.95 5.80 -13.40
C GLU A 117 -17.00 5.93 -11.88
N PHE A 118 -16.10 6.70 -11.33
CA PHE A 118 -16.03 6.99 -9.90
C PHE A 118 -15.85 8.49 -9.69
N ASN A 119 -16.77 9.12 -8.94
CA ASN A 119 -16.77 10.55 -8.64
C ASN A 119 -16.60 11.46 -9.87
N ASN A 120 -17.31 11.16 -10.97
CA ASN A 120 -17.25 11.79 -12.29
C ASN A 120 -15.93 11.58 -13.08
N GLU A 121 -15.07 10.67 -12.63
CA GLU A 121 -13.88 10.27 -13.37
C GLU A 121 -14.11 8.90 -14.03
N ILE A 122 -13.90 8.84 -15.34
CA ILE A 122 -14.03 7.60 -16.12
C ILE A 122 -12.87 6.67 -15.77
N ILE A 123 -13.18 5.41 -15.50
CA ILE A 123 -12.19 4.36 -15.27
C ILE A 123 -11.94 3.62 -16.58
N LYS A 124 -10.80 3.86 -17.19
CA LYS A 124 -10.38 3.19 -18.41
C LYS A 124 -9.73 1.85 -18.10
N GLU A 125 -8.83 1.82 -17.12
CA GLU A 125 -8.11 0.64 -16.68
C GLU A 125 -8.33 0.39 -15.19
N MET A 126 -8.34 -0.88 -14.78
CA MET A 126 -8.56 -1.30 -13.40
C MET A 126 -7.65 -0.57 -12.40
N LYS A 127 -6.37 -0.36 -12.77
CA LYS A 127 -5.36 0.26 -11.90
C LYS A 127 -5.66 1.72 -11.53
N GLU A 128 -6.51 2.42 -12.28
CA GLU A 128 -6.87 3.82 -11.99
C GLU A 128 -7.80 3.94 -10.78
N LEU A 129 -8.72 2.97 -10.60
CA LEU A 129 -9.71 3.04 -9.53
C LEU A 129 -9.11 3.14 -8.13
N PRO A 130 -8.13 2.30 -7.71
CA PRO A 130 -7.52 2.42 -6.39
C PRO A 130 -6.86 3.79 -6.14
N ILE A 131 -6.24 4.37 -7.19
CA ILE A 131 -5.57 5.67 -7.10
C ILE A 131 -6.61 6.78 -6.85
N ILE A 132 -7.70 6.78 -7.62
CA ILE A 132 -8.76 7.78 -7.50
C ILE A 132 -9.48 7.66 -6.16
N VAL A 133 -9.78 6.43 -5.72
CA VAL A 133 -10.41 6.17 -4.42
C VAL A 133 -9.51 6.66 -3.27
N ALA A 134 -8.21 6.32 -3.29
CA ALA A 134 -7.29 6.67 -2.22
C ALA A 134 -7.09 8.20 -2.07
N ARG A 135 -7.13 8.97 -3.17
CA ARG A 135 -7.04 10.44 -3.13
C ARG A 135 -8.33 11.15 -2.81
N THR A 136 -9.46 10.44 -2.82
CA THR A 136 -10.76 10.99 -2.49
C THR A 136 -10.94 11.02 -0.97
N GLU A 137 -11.46 12.15 -0.47
CA GLU A 137 -11.64 12.41 0.96
C GLU A 137 -12.48 11.33 1.66
N VAL A 138 -12.05 10.91 2.85
CA VAL A 138 -12.78 10.00 3.72
C VAL A 138 -14.12 10.63 4.17
N GLY A 139 -15.19 9.86 4.14
CA GLY A 139 -16.53 10.32 4.47
C GLY A 139 -17.26 11.03 3.31
N LYS A 140 -16.57 11.34 2.22
CA LYS A 140 -17.21 11.95 1.04
C LYS A 140 -18.20 10.98 0.41
N LYS A 141 -19.40 11.48 0.10
CA LYS A 141 -20.40 10.77 -0.67
C LYS A 141 -20.15 11.01 -2.16
N VAL A 142 -19.85 9.93 -2.88
CA VAL A 142 -19.51 9.95 -4.31
C VAL A 142 -20.50 9.14 -5.13
N LYS A 143 -20.65 9.50 -6.40
CA LYS A 143 -21.39 8.70 -7.38
C LYS A 143 -20.43 7.68 -7.99
N VAL A 144 -20.87 6.42 -8.06
CA VAL A 144 -20.17 5.32 -8.72
C VAL A 144 -21.09 4.77 -9.79
N LYS A 145 -20.71 4.88 -11.06
CA LYS A 145 -21.41 4.30 -12.16
C LYS A 145 -20.91 2.88 -12.36
N ILE A 146 -21.80 1.91 -12.26
CA ILE A 146 -21.53 0.51 -12.46
C ILE A 146 -22.28 -0.03 -13.66
N TRP A 147 -21.71 -1.04 -14.30
CA TRP A 147 -22.37 -1.89 -15.27
C TRP A 147 -22.78 -3.20 -14.60
N ARG A 148 -24.06 -3.50 -14.64
CA ARG A 148 -24.64 -4.73 -14.06
C ARG A 148 -25.77 -5.21 -14.96
N SER A 149 -25.76 -6.48 -15.32
CA SER A 149 -26.80 -7.08 -16.17
C SER A 149 -27.03 -6.28 -17.46
N LYS A 150 -25.96 -5.85 -18.11
CA LYS A 150 -25.96 -5.10 -19.37
C LYS A 150 -26.65 -3.73 -19.31
N LYS A 151 -26.62 -3.10 -18.12
CA LYS A 151 -27.19 -1.77 -17.88
C LYS A 151 -26.29 -0.93 -16.98
N GLU A 152 -26.25 0.36 -17.24
CA GLU A 152 -25.62 1.32 -16.34
C GLU A 152 -26.53 1.57 -15.12
N ILE A 153 -25.93 1.54 -13.92
CA ILE A 153 -26.58 1.84 -12.65
C ILE A 153 -25.69 2.80 -11.86
N ILE A 154 -26.29 3.82 -11.29
CA ILE A 154 -25.57 4.75 -10.41
C ILE A 154 -25.78 4.33 -8.96
N LYS A 155 -24.69 4.20 -8.21
CA LYS A 155 -24.65 3.97 -6.77
C LYS A 155 -24.05 5.18 -6.07
N ASN A 156 -24.62 5.56 -4.93
CA ASN A 156 -24.03 6.56 -4.04
C ASN A 156 -23.27 5.83 -2.93
N VAL A 157 -21.99 6.11 -2.81
CA VAL A 157 -21.10 5.47 -1.84
C VAL A 157 -20.50 6.53 -0.94
N THR A 158 -20.55 6.34 0.38
CA THR A 158 -19.82 7.16 1.35
C THR A 158 -18.51 6.44 1.66
N LEU A 159 -17.37 7.05 1.33
CA LEU A 159 -16.07 6.41 1.47
C LEU A 159 -15.70 6.17 2.93
N GLY A 160 -15.15 5.00 3.21
CA GLY A 160 -14.49 4.68 4.47
C GLY A 160 -13.03 5.14 4.48
N ARG A 161 -12.34 4.87 5.58
CA ARG A 161 -10.90 5.08 5.73
C ARG A 161 -10.16 3.75 5.57
N LEU A 162 -9.17 3.72 4.67
CA LEU A 162 -8.40 2.51 4.39
C LEU A 162 -7.65 2.02 5.63
N GLU A 163 -6.98 2.89 6.34
CA GLU A 163 -6.14 2.54 7.51
C GLU A 163 -6.94 1.94 8.68
N THR A 164 -8.27 2.16 8.72
CA THR A 164 -9.14 1.58 9.74
C THR A 164 -9.86 0.31 9.27
N SER A 165 -9.73 -0.05 7.99
CA SER A 165 -10.36 -1.23 7.42
C SER A 165 -9.75 -2.52 7.97
N GLU A 166 -10.56 -3.58 8.08
CA GLU A 166 -10.07 -4.90 8.48
C GLU A 166 -9.04 -5.46 7.50
N GLU A 167 -9.21 -5.13 6.22
CA GLU A 167 -8.31 -5.55 5.14
C GLU A 167 -6.91 -4.97 5.32
N PHE A 168 -6.79 -3.71 5.72
CA PHE A 168 -5.52 -3.06 6.03
C PHE A 168 -4.87 -3.66 7.28
N LYS A 169 -5.64 -3.87 8.34
CA LYS A 169 -5.16 -4.48 9.59
C LYS A 169 -4.61 -5.90 9.39
N VAL A 170 -5.24 -6.68 8.51
CA VAL A 170 -4.75 -8.03 8.15
C VAL A 170 -3.45 -7.96 7.37
N THR A 171 -3.29 -6.95 6.50
CA THR A 171 -2.06 -6.75 5.72
C THR A 171 -0.90 -6.30 6.62
N GLU A 172 -1.13 -5.41 7.57
CA GLU A 172 -0.12 -5.02 8.57
C GLU A 172 0.32 -6.22 9.44
N LYS A 173 -0.63 -7.07 9.86
CA LYS A 173 -0.28 -8.30 10.61
C LYS A 173 0.52 -9.31 9.79
N LYS A 174 0.36 -9.34 8.46
CA LYS A 174 1.16 -10.21 7.57
C LYS A 174 2.55 -9.65 7.24
N GLN A 175 2.77 -8.36 7.45
CA GLN A 175 4.09 -7.72 7.36
C GLN A 175 4.77 -7.68 8.72
N SER A 176 4.73 -8.77 9.49
CA SER A 176 5.67 -8.95 10.59
C SER A 176 7.08 -8.73 10.07
N PRO A 177 7.96 -8.02 10.80
CA PRO A 177 9.33 -7.80 10.36
C PRO A 177 9.94 -9.12 9.95
N LYS A 178 10.47 -9.20 8.71
CA LYS A 178 11.11 -10.42 8.22
C LYS A 178 12.33 -10.71 9.10
N ASP A 179 12.47 -11.95 9.50
CA ASP A 179 13.68 -12.41 10.14
C ASP A 179 14.90 -12.18 9.23
N SER A 180 15.89 -11.49 9.76
CA SER A 180 17.16 -11.24 9.10
C SER A 180 18.22 -12.10 9.76
N GLY A 181 18.86 -12.97 9.00
CA GLY A 181 19.98 -13.78 9.51
C GLY A 181 21.26 -12.97 9.63
N ILE A 182 21.90 -13.00 10.80
CA ILE A 182 23.26 -12.49 11.00
C ILE A 182 24.21 -13.69 10.93
N GLN A 183 24.76 -13.92 9.73
CA GLN A 183 25.55 -15.13 9.42
C GLN A 183 26.78 -15.26 10.32
N SER A 184 27.49 -14.17 10.65
CA SER A 184 28.67 -14.18 11.51
C SER A 184 28.38 -14.65 12.94
N LEU A 185 27.17 -14.42 13.44
CA LEU A 185 26.73 -14.82 14.77
C LEU A 185 25.82 -16.04 14.73
N LYS A 186 25.41 -16.48 13.55
CA LYS A 186 24.50 -17.61 13.34
C LYS A 186 23.19 -17.48 14.13
N ILE A 187 22.62 -16.27 14.10
CA ILE A 187 21.33 -15.94 14.72
C ILE A 187 20.39 -15.32 13.70
N SER A 188 19.10 -15.43 13.94
CA SER A 188 18.07 -14.68 13.22
C SER A 188 17.46 -13.63 14.16
N VAL A 189 17.24 -12.44 13.64
CA VAL A 189 16.69 -11.31 14.38
C VAL A 189 15.60 -10.63 13.58
N ARG A 190 14.67 -9.99 14.26
CA ARG A 190 13.68 -9.08 13.65
C ARG A 190 13.61 -7.77 14.42
N ALA A 191 13.14 -6.73 13.79
CA ALA A 191 12.89 -5.47 14.50
C ALA A 191 11.83 -5.62 15.59
N ILE A 192 11.97 -4.85 16.68
CA ILE A 192 10.97 -4.74 17.74
C ILE A 192 9.65 -4.21 17.15
N THR A 193 8.55 -4.84 17.53
CA THR A 193 7.19 -4.40 17.15
C THR A 193 6.52 -3.62 18.29
N LYS A 194 5.44 -2.91 17.99
CA LYS A 194 4.60 -2.26 19.01
C LYS A 194 4.02 -3.27 20.01
N GLU A 195 3.82 -4.51 19.58
CA GLU A 195 3.34 -5.60 20.43
C GLU A 195 4.42 -6.05 21.42
N ASP A 196 5.68 -6.14 20.97
CA ASP A 196 6.81 -6.42 21.86
C ASP A 196 6.97 -5.34 22.94
N ILE A 197 6.86 -4.07 22.56
CA ILE A 197 6.93 -2.93 23.48
C ILE A 197 5.84 -3.04 24.54
N LYS A 198 4.59 -3.32 24.12
CA LYS A 198 3.45 -3.44 25.02
C LYS A 198 3.55 -4.66 25.94
N THR A 199 3.89 -5.84 25.39
CA THR A 199 3.90 -7.11 26.15
C THR A 199 5.03 -7.17 27.15
N ARG A 200 6.12 -6.44 26.89
CA ARG A 200 7.34 -6.44 27.71
C ARG A 200 7.51 -5.17 28.55
N ASN A 201 6.47 -4.30 28.58
CA ASN A 201 6.49 -3.02 29.32
C ASN A 201 7.69 -2.14 28.98
N LEU A 202 8.10 -2.08 27.73
CA LEU A 202 9.20 -1.24 27.29
C LEU A 202 8.74 0.21 27.06
N PRO A 203 9.65 1.21 27.18
CA PRO A 203 9.33 2.58 26.80
C PRO A 203 8.84 2.68 25.36
N ASN A 204 7.86 3.56 25.09
CA ASN A 204 7.21 3.67 23.76
C ASN A 204 8.16 4.01 22.59
N GLN A 205 9.34 4.53 22.88
CA GLN A 205 10.36 4.89 21.89
C GLN A 205 11.50 3.87 21.80
N THR A 206 11.35 2.68 22.42
CA THR A 206 12.38 1.64 22.36
C THR A 206 12.58 1.15 20.95
N SER A 207 13.80 1.24 20.43
CA SER A 207 14.26 0.60 19.19
C SER A 207 15.24 -0.53 19.50
N GLY A 208 15.33 -1.50 18.58
CA GLY A 208 16.22 -2.64 18.74
C GLY A 208 15.75 -3.86 17.97
N LEU A 209 16.36 -5.00 18.26
CA LEU A 209 16.14 -6.27 17.58
C LEU A 209 15.71 -7.35 18.59
N VAL A 210 14.77 -8.19 18.19
CA VAL A 210 14.38 -9.41 18.92
C VAL A 210 15.07 -10.60 18.28
N ILE A 211 15.72 -11.43 19.06
CA ILE A 211 16.34 -12.68 18.58
C ILE A 211 15.23 -13.71 18.37
N THR A 212 15.07 -14.19 17.13
CA THR A 212 14.02 -15.14 16.77
C THR A 212 14.53 -16.57 16.67
N LYS A 213 15.84 -16.75 16.38
CA LYS A 213 16.48 -18.06 16.28
C LYS A 213 17.95 -17.96 16.65
N ILE A 214 18.48 -18.99 17.30
CA ILE A 214 19.93 -19.22 17.53
C ILE A 214 20.26 -20.58 16.98
N GLU A 215 21.26 -20.68 16.10
CA GLU A 215 21.71 -21.96 15.56
C GLU A 215 22.57 -22.71 16.59
N ASN A 216 22.54 -24.04 16.56
CA ASN A 216 23.23 -24.88 17.54
C ASN A 216 24.74 -24.67 17.62
N ASP A 217 25.34 -24.20 16.52
CA ASP A 217 26.76 -23.87 16.40
C ASP A 217 27.04 -22.35 16.45
N SER A 218 26.07 -21.57 16.95
CA SER A 218 26.25 -20.13 17.21
C SER A 218 27.26 -19.89 18.33
N PRO A 219 28.18 -18.94 18.19
CA PRO A 219 29.07 -18.54 19.28
C PRO A 219 28.32 -17.97 20.49
N LEU A 220 27.05 -17.61 20.32
CA LEU A 220 26.21 -16.99 21.35
C LEU A 220 25.24 -17.97 22.01
N ILE A 221 25.27 -19.27 21.67
CA ILE A 221 24.29 -20.29 22.12
C ILE A 221 24.13 -20.36 23.64
N ASN A 222 25.19 -20.11 24.39
CA ASN A 222 25.20 -20.16 25.86
C ASN A 222 25.18 -18.76 26.51
N SER A 223 25.11 -17.69 25.73
CA SER A 223 25.25 -16.31 26.21
C SER A 223 23.94 -15.50 26.12
N ILE A 224 23.05 -15.90 25.21
CA ILE A 224 21.78 -15.22 24.97
C ILE A 224 20.68 -16.24 24.68
N GLU A 225 19.44 -15.85 24.90
CA GLU A 225 18.26 -16.69 24.68
C GLU A 225 17.42 -16.20 23.49
N VAL A 226 16.68 -17.12 22.87
CA VAL A 226 15.64 -16.75 21.91
C VAL A 226 14.61 -15.85 22.63
N ASN A 227 14.11 -14.87 21.94
CA ASN A 227 13.28 -13.77 22.46
C ASN A 227 14.02 -12.71 23.30
N SER A 228 15.33 -12.78 23.50
CA SER A 228 16.08 -11.65 24.03
C SER A 228 16.01 -10.44 23.10
N ILE A 229 16.08 -9.24 23.70
CA ILE A 229 16.09 -7.97 22.98
C ILE A 229 17.50 -7.40 23.01
N ILE A 230 17.97 -7.02 21.83
CA ILE A 230 19.18 -6.21 21.66
C ILE A 230 18.70 -4.77 21.50
N LEU A 231 19.02 -3.92 22.44
CA LEU A 231 18.72 -2.48 22.39
C LEU A 231 19.86 -1.73 21.71
N GLU A 232 19.51 -0.63 21.06
CA GLU A 232 20.45 0.32 20.48
C GLU A 232 21.07 1.22 21.54
#